data_1f33b9d7d3c86cf741b0ba44f37ca0d6
#
_entry.id   1f33b9d7d3c86cf741b0ba44f37ca0d6
#
_cell.length_a   1.000
_cell.length_b   1.000
_cell.length_c   1.000
_cell.angle_alpha   90.00
_cell.angle_beta   90.00
_cell.angle_gamma   90.00
#
_symmetry.space_group_name_H-M   'P 1'
#
loop_
_entity.id
_entity.type
_entity.pdbx_description
1 polymer ?
#
loop_
_entity_poly.entity_id
_entity_poly.type
_entity_poly.pdbx_seq_one_letter_code
_entity_poly.pdbx_strand_id
1 'polypeptide(L)'
;MNESKIKEFLDSWTKGVIEIGKAYSKKGDFEKEALKFLSKHYAFKTQQILFKPTFTKEKIFRNNLEEALSYFVKGKFAEDNGFALKPWEEINLQELNILNEENLSTAMGTLSFKPVSSSE
;
A
#
# COMPACT_ATOMS: atom_id res chain seq x y z
N MET A 1 -13.40 13.62 -9.00
CA MET A 1 -12.87 13.45 -7.64
C MET A 1 -12.11 14.70 -7.25
N ASN A 2 -12.29 15.21 -6.05
CA ASN A 2 -11.63 16.43 -5.60
C ASN A 2 -10.41 16.12 -4.71
N GLU A 3 -9.66 17.15 -4.39
CA GLU A 3 -8.45 17.01 -3.58
C GLU A 3 -8.74 16.40 -2.20
N SER A 4 -9.86 16.77 -1.58
CA SER A 4 -10.25 16.23 -0.28
C SER A 4 -10.44 14.71 -0.32
N LYS A 5 -11.10 14.20 -1.35
CA LYS A 5 -11.33 12.76 -1.49
C LYS A 5 -10.03 12.01 -1.75
N ILE A 6 -9.11 12.61 -2.50
CA ILE A 6 -7.80 12.01 -2.75
C ILE A 6 -7.01 11.93 -1.44
N LYS A 7 -7.04 12.99 -0.62
CA LYS A 7 -6.39 12.98 0.68
C LYS A 7 -7.00 11.96 1.62
N GLU A 8 -8.33 11.81 1.61
CA GLU A 8 -9.01 10.77 2.40
C GLU A 8 -8.56 9.37 1.98
N PHE A 9 -8.45 9.15 0.66
CA PHE A 9 -7.98 7.85 0.15
C PHE A 9 -6.55 7.55 0.61
N LEU A 10 -5.65 8.53 0.49
CA LEU A 10 -4.26 8.37 0.90
C LEU A 10 -4.13 8.16 2.41
N ASP A 11 -4.94 8.86 3.20
CA ASP A 11 -4.97 8.68 4.64
C ASP A 11 -5.43 7.25 5.00
N SER A 12 -6.45 6.76 4.31
CA SER A 12 -6.92 5.39 4.48
C SER A 12 -5.84 4.37 4.09
N TRP A 13 -5.11 4.64 3.02
CA TRP A 13 -4.02 3.77 2.57
C TRP A 13 -2.91 3.70 3.61
N THR A 14 -2.46 4.85 4.12
CA THR A 14 -1.38 4.87 5.11
C THR A 14 -1.78 4.18 6.40
N LYS A 15 -3.00 4.41 6.86
CA LYS A 15 -3.53 3.74 8.06
C LYS A 15 -3.64 2.23 7.84
N GLY A 16 -4.07 1.83 6.64
CA GLY A 16 -4.19 0.42 6.29
C GLY A 16 -2.86 -0.31 6.35
N VAL A 17 -1.80 0.29 5.81
CA VAL A 17 -0.46 -0.30 5.87
C VAL A 17 -0.02 -0.48 7.32
N ILE A 18 -0.22 0.54 8.16
CA ILE A 18 0.13 0.47 9.58
C ILE A 18 -0.65 -0.63 10.29
N GLU A 19 -1.93 -0.78 9.99
CA GLU A 19 -2.78 -1.80 10.61
C GLU A 19 -2.33 -3.22 10.25
N ILE A 20 -1.86 -3.45 9.01
CA ILE A 20 -1.33 -4.75 8.62
C ILE A 20 -0.10 -5.08 9.48
N GLY A 21 0.79 -4.14 9.64
CA GLY A 21 1.98 -4.32 10.47
C GLY A 21 1.64 -4.59 11.94
N LYS A 22 0.62 -3.91 12.48
CA LYS A 22 0.15 -4.14 13.84
C LYS A 22 -0.43 -5.54 14.00
N ALA A 23 -1.23 -6.00 13.03
CA ALA A 23 -1.80 -7.34 13.05
C ALA A 23 -0.69 -8.40 13.08
N TYR A 24 0.35 -8.21 12.28
CA TYR A 24 1.51 -9.11 12.27
C TYR A 24 2.22 -9.11 13.62
N SER A 25 2.48 -7.93 14.19
CA SER A 25 3.17 -7.79 15.48
C SER A 25 2.42 -8.44 16.62
N LYS A 26 1.08 -8.45 16.56
CA LYS A 26 0.20 -9.06 17.57
C LYS A 26 -0.08 -10.53 17.27
N LYS A 27 0.57 -11.10 16.25
CA LYS A 27 0.34 -12.47 15.79
C LYS A 27 -1.12 -12.72 15.36
N GLY A 28 -1.78 -11.66 14.87
CA GLY A 28 -3.11 -11.76 14.32
C GLY A 28 -3.10 -12.18 12.85
N ASP A 29 -4.29 -12.19 12.24
CA ASP A 29 -4.43 -12.59 10.84
C ASP A 29 -4.07 -11.42 9.91
N PHE A 30 -2.78 -11.18 9.76
CA PHE A 30 -2.26 -10.09 8.93
C PHE A 30 -2.54 -10.30 7.45
N GLU A 31 -2.62 -11.54 6.99
CA GLU A 31 -2.94 -11.84 5.59
C GLU A 31 -4.37 -11.42 5.25
N LYS A 32 -5.32 -11.69 6.15
CA LYS A 32 -6.70 -11.24 5.99
C LYS A 32 -6.80 -9.72 5.97
N GLU A 33 -6.06 -9.05 6.86
CA GLU A 33 -6.01 -7.59 6.89
C GLU A 33 -5.44 -7.02 5.58
N ALA A 34 -4.40 -7.66 5.05
CA ALA A 34 -3.80 -7.25 3.77
C ALA A 34 -4.77 -7.43 2.60
N LEU A 35 -5.52 -8.54 2.59
CA LEU A 35 -6.53 -8.77 1.55
C LEU A 35 -7.64 -7.71 1.60
N LYS A 36 -8.11 -7.36 2.79
CA LYS A 36 -9.08 -6.28 2.98
C LYS A 36 -8.53 -4.96 2.46
N PHE A 37 -7.30 -4.65 2.84
CA PHE A 37 -6.63 -3.43 2.41
C PHE A 37 -6.54 -3.33 0.90
N LEU A 38 -6.07 -4.39 0.24
CA LEU A 38 -5.92 -4.41 -1.21
C LEU A 38 -7.26 -4.33 -1.92
N SER A 39 -8.27 -5.04 -1.41
CA SER A 39 -9.61 -5.02 -2.00
C SER A 39 -10.28 -3.65 -1.87
N LYS A 40 -9.99 -2.93 -0.79
CA LYS A 40 -10.54 -1.59 -0.56
C LYS A 40 -9.86 -0.53 -1.42
N HIS A 41 -8.55 -0.61 -1.60
CA HIS A 41 -7.78 0.46 -2.23
C HIS A 41 -7.47 0.24 -3.71
N TYR A 42 -7.58 -0.99 -4.20
CA TYR A 42 -7.26 -1.33 -5.59
C TYR A 42 -8.39 -2.13 -6.22
N ALA A 43 -8.71 -1.83 -7.46
CA ALA A 43 -9.84 -2.43 -8.17
C ALA A 43 -9.50 -3.75 -8.87
N PHE A 44 -8.70 -4.61 -8.24
CA PHE A 44 -8.23 -5.87 -8.83
C PHE A 44 -9.35 -6.79 -9.31
N LYS A 45 -10.50 -6.77 -8.63
CA LYS A 45 -11.62 -7.67 -8.97
C LYS A 45 -12.48 -7.17 -10.11
N THR A 46 -12.46 -5.89 -10.38
CA THR A 46 -13.36 -5.25 -11.33
C THR A 46 -12.67 -4.63 -12.53
N GLN A 47 -11.37 -4.39 -12.46
CA GLN A 47 -10.63 -3.73 -13.52
C GLN A 47 -9.22 -4.30 -13.61
N GLN A 48 -8.56 -4.03 -14.72
CA GLN A 48 -7.15 -4.31 -14.87
C GLN A 48 -6.35 -3.25 -14.11
N ILE A 49 -5.37 -3.68 -13.32
CA ILE A 49 -4.57 -2.80 -12.47
C ILE A 49 -3.12 -2.85 -12.92
N LEU A 50 -2.48 -1.69 -12.93
CA LEU A 50 -1.04 -1.58 -13.12
C LEU A 50 -0.43 -1.18 -11.77
N PHE A 51 0.39 -2.04 -11.22
CA PHE A 51 1.00 -1.79 -9.91
C PHE A 51 2.48 -2.15 -9.94
N LYS A 52 3.30 -1.15 -9.69
CA LYS A 52 4.75 -1.30 -9.63
C LYS A 52 5.23 -0.86 -8.25
N PRO A 53 5.43 -1.80 -7.32
CA PRO A 53 5.95 -1.46 -5.99
C PRO A 53 7.37 -0.93 -6.06
N THR A 54 7.79 -0.25 -4.99
CA THR A 54 9.08 0.42 -4.93
C THR A 54 10.27 -0.55 -4.86
N PHE A 55 10.12 -1.63 -4.14
CA PHE A 55 11.25 -2.53 -3.83
C PHE A 55 11.30 -3.85 -4.61
N THR A 56 10.64 -3.90 -5.76
CA THR A 56 10.70 -5.10 -6.60
C THR A 56 11.86 -5.02 -7.59
N LYS A 57 12.54 -6.14 -7.82
CA LYS A 57 13.70 -6.21 -8.73
C LYS A 57 13.54 -7.25 -9.81
N GLU A 58 12.97 -8.42 -9.49
CA GLU A 58 12.81 -9.52 -10.44
C GLU A 58 11.44 -9.50 -11.09
N LYS A 59 10.38 -9.61 -10.31
CA LYS A 59 9.02 -9.44 -10.79
C LYS A 59 8.57 -8.02 -10.47
N ILE A 60 8.83 -7.10 -11.38
CA ILE A 60 8.67 -5.66 -11.14
C ILE A 60 7.21 -5.24 -10.99
N PHE A 61 6.35 -5.69 -11.88
CA PHE A 61 4.92 -5.34 -11.84
C PHE A 61 4.11 -6.42 -11.13
N ARG A 62 3.18 -6.00 -10.30
CA ARG A 62 2.31 -6.87 -9.49
C ARG A 62 0.85 -6.56 -9.81
N ASN A 63 0.42 -6.94 -11.01
CA ASN A 63 -0.86 -6.48 -11.58
C ASN A 63 -2.08 -7.34 -11.21
N ASN A 64 -1.92 -8.33 -10.34
CA ASN A 64 -3.05 -9.09 -9.83
C ASN A 64 -2.99 -9.17 -8.31
N LEU A 65 -4.10 -9.57 -7.70
CA LEU A 65 -4.24 -9.55 -6.25
C LEU A 65 -3.21 -10.43 -5.54
N GLU A 66 -2.98 -11.63 -6.06
CA GLU A 66 -2.04 -12.56 -5.45
C GLU A 66 -0.61 -12.02 -5.46
N GLU A 67 -0.19 -11.44 -6.58
CA GLU A 67 1.16 -10.89 -6.72
C GLU A 67 1.34 -9.63 -5.86
N ALA A 68 0.32 -8.80 -5.77
CA ALA A 68 0.35 -7.62 -4.91
C ALA A 68 0.37 -8.02 -3.43
N LEU A 69 -0.43 -9.02 -3.06
CA LEU A 69 -0.45 -9.53 -1.70
C LEU A 69 0.94 -10.04 -1.28
N SER A 70 1.62 -10.77 -2.18
CA SER A 70 2.97 -11.26 -1.92
C SER A 70 3.92 -10.13 -1.54
N TYR A 71 3.85 -9.01 -2.26
CA TYR A 71 4.70 -7.86 -1.96
C TYR A 71 4.46 -7.32 -0.54
N PHE A 72 3.19 -7.16 -0.16
CA PHE A 72 2.85 -6.57 1.15
C PHE A 72 3.12 -7.49 2.32
N VAL A 73 2.87 -8.78 2.19
CA VAL A 73 2.96 -9.71 3.33
C VAL A 73 3.85 -10.92 3.09
N LYS A 74 4.63 -10.89 2.02
CA LYS A 74 5.50 -11.99 1.61
C LYS A 74 4.69 -13.21 1.19
N GLY A 75 5.25 -14.10 0.41
CA GLY A 75 4.59 -15.33 0.00
C GLY A 75 5.08 -15.88 -1.33
N LYS A 76 4.48 -15.45 -2.43
CA LYS A 76 4.70 -16.06 -3.74
C LYS A 76 6.11 -15.88 -4.30
N PHE A 77 6.70 -14.71 -4.12
CA PHE A 77 8.02 -14.41 -4.70
C PHE A 77 9.09 -14.34 -3.61
N ALA A 78 10.24 -14.97 -3.90
CA ALA A 78 11.34 -15.02 -2.94
C ALA A 78 11.93 -13.65 -2.62
N GLU A 79 11.86 -12.70 -3.56
CA GLU A 79 12.40 -11.37 -3.33
C GLU A 79 11.56 -10.54 -2.34
N ASP A 80 10.32 -10.94 -2.08
CA ASP A 80 9.42 -10.17 -1.23
C ASP A 80 9.76 -10.35 0.25
N ASN A 81 9.88 -9.23 0.95
CA ASN A 81 10.20 -9.19 2.37
C ASN A 81 9.02 -8.80 3.26
N GLY A 82 7.84 -8.61 2.66
CA GLY A 82 6.66 -8.20 3.40
C GLY A 82 6.70 -6.71 3.75
N PHE A 83 6.54 -5.85 2.76
CA PHE A 83 6.61 -4.40 2.94
C PHE A 83 5.75 -3.91 4.11
N ALA A 84 4.52 -4.41 4.22
CA ALA A 84 3.60 -3.98 5.28
C ALA A 84 3.84 -4.69 6.62
N LEU A 85 4.66 -5.74 6.63
CA LEU A 85 4.97 -6.47 7.87
C LEU A 85 6.05 -5.78 8.69
N LYS A 86 6.88 -4.94 8.06
CA LYS A 86 7.80 -4.11 8.82
C LYS A 86 6.95 -3.16 9.64
N PRO A 87 7.09 -3.13 10.97
CA PRO A 87 6.18 -2.29 11.76
C PRO A 87 6.49 -0.82 11.54
N TRP A 88 5.56 -0.14 10.89
CA TRP A 88 5.61 1.29 10.66
C TRP A 88 4.89 2.01 11.79
N GLU A 89 5.54 2.96 12.41
CA GLU A 89 4.93 3.77 13.46
C GLU A 89 4.09 4.88 12.84
N GLU A 90 4.62 5.48 11.78
CA GLU A 90 4.03 6.66 11.17
C GLU A 90 4.33 6.69 9.68
N ILE A 91 3.33 7.06 8.89
CA ILE A 91 3.48 7.29 7.46
C ILE A 91 2.85 8.65 7.17
N ASN A 92 3.63 9.59 6.68
CA ASN A 92 3.17 10.94 6.42
C ASN A 92 3.28 11.32 4.95
N LEU A 93 2.23 11.97 4.47
CA LEU A 93 2.23 12.54 3.13
C LEU A 93 3.05 13.83 3.16
N GLN A 94 4.12 13.86 2.36
CA GLN A 94 5.03 15.00 2.30
C GLN A 94 4.62 15.98 1.20
N GLU A 95 4.39 15.48 0.01
CA GLU A 95 4.04 16.29 -1.13
C GLU A 95 2.96 15.58 -1.94
N LEU A 96 2.02 16.34 -2.48
CA LEU A 96 0.94 15.80 -3.28
C LEU A 96 0.64 16.70 -4.45
N ASN A 97 0.69 16.13 -5.65
CA ASN A 97 0.35 16.81 -6.90
C ASN A 97 -0.84 16.09 -7.54
N ILE A 98 -1.86 16.83 -7.92
CA ILE A 98 -3.11 16.27 -8.43
C ILE A 98 -3.47 16.87 -9.77
N LEU A 99 -3.84 16.02 -10.72
CA LEU A 99 -4.42 16.43 -11.99
C LEU A 99 -5.85 15.90 -12.03
N ASN A 100 -6.82 16.80 -12.18
CA ASN A 100 -8.24 16.45 -12.25
C ASN A 100 -8.74 16.59 -13.67
N GLU A 101 -9.43 15.54 -14.16
CA GLU A 101 -10.19 15.58 -15.40
C GLU A 101 -11.61 15.16 -15.03
N GLU A 102 -12.57 15.22 -15.98
CA GLU A 102 -14.00 15.04 -15.67
C GLU A 102 -14.31 13.87 -14.73
N ASN A 103 -13.87 12.68 -15.06
CA ASN A 103 -14.16 11.48 -14.26
C ASN A 103 -12.90 10.79 -13.78
N LEU A 104 -11.76 11.45 -13.89
CA LEU A 104 -10.48 10.84 -13.55
C LEU A 104 -9.60 11.84 -12.82
N SER A 105 -8.99 11.38 -11.74
CA SER A 105 -7.97 12.15 -11.04
C SER A 105 -6.68 11.34 -10.99
N THR A 106 -5.58 12.00 -11.26
CA THR A 106 -4.26 11.40 -11.14
C THR A 106 -3.50 12.14 -10.05
N ALA A 107 -2.89 11.39 -9.14
CA ALA A 107 -2.14 11.98 -8.06
C ALA A 107 -0.76 11.35 -7.97
N MET A 108 0.24 12.16 -7.68
CA MET A 108 1.60 11.75 -7.42
C MET A 108 2.12 12.52 -6.23
N GLY A 109 2.89 11.85 -5.39
CA GLY A 109 3.43 12.53 -4.23
C GLY A 109 4.53 11.74 -3.57
N THR A 110 4.98 12.25 -2.43
CA THR A 110 6.02 11.60 -1.64
C THR A 110 5.49 11.29 -0.24
N LEU A 111 5.93 10.17 0.29
CA LEU A 111 5.54 9.72 1.63
C LEU A 111 6.82 9.51 2.45
N SER A 112 6.77 9.85 3.73
CA SER A 112 7.82 9.49 4.66
C SER A 112 7.33 8.37 5.56
N PHE A 113 8.20 7.40 5.83
CA PHE A 113 7.90 6.21 6.62
C PHE A 113 8.82 6.17 7.83
N LYS A 114 8.23 6.05 9.02
CA LYS A 114 8.99 5.94 10.26
C LYS A 114 8.80 4.54 10.85
N PRO A 115 9.85 3.71 10.89
CA PRO A 115 9.74 2.38 11.50
C PRO A 115 9.68 2.47 13.03
N VAL A 116 9.00 1.51 13.64
CA VAL A 116 8.82 1.46 15.09
C VAL A 116 10.14 1.30 15.83
N SER A 117 11.04 0.50 15.30
CA SER A 117 12.28 0.14 15.97
C SER A 117 13.52 0.87 15.49
N SER A 118 13.35 1.96 14.75
CA SER A 118 14.46 2.72 14.17
C SER A 118 14.27 4.20 14.38
N SER A 119 15.37 4.93 14.51
CA SER A 119 15.36 6.38 14.62
C SER A 119 15.43 7.09 13.26
N GLU A 120 15.51 6.33 12.20
CA GLU A 120 15.58 6.88 10.83
C GLU A 120 14.27 7.46 10.33
#